data_be7f28db077a76c581e74990c2777401
#
_entry.id   be7f28db077a76c581e74990c2777401
#
_cell.length_a   1.000
_cell.length_b   1.000
_cell.length_c   1.000
_cell.angle_alpha   90.00
_cell.angle_beta   90.00
_cell.angle_gamma   90.00
#
_symmetry.space_group_name_H-M   'P 1'
#
loop_
_entity.id
_entity.type
_entity.pdbx_description
1 polymer ?
#
loop_
_entity_poly.entity_id
_entity_poly.type
_entity_poly.pdbx_seq_one_letter_code
_entity_poly.pdbx_strand_id
1 'polypeptide(L)'
;MVTGDHTDASVSYVKEDGNKATAVESYDADKRISTIKVSAPGAKDHIYYVKFAKATTDYKGKMSIVMGETPDLLSAATSTVGITTPVDGKADFQLLGFELGGDPIGDIFVTDVPYTEEDGVVNLYKEQTITIFGANGAGLGPLLVVLNGTLKDGKLTANIGIASAGVTVDIVPLDATSLDFSSNAVDLASTPLAGMKADMTNKNLTIFLPEATEGVDAKEKNVVVGTTASSLSLADGNDWGVTKDFTAAAVSYDRVFKTGTDYVQSFVLPFGFTVPAGTTVAELSSVNGDNLVFKPVAETVANKPYLVVTTDKDFINKLTNVKVKATTGADLTTTVDGVSHIGSYTAQNVENVYGYANGKFVKANTGSVKPFRTYVKVDGQQAAPMAFGVNIEGTVTGINNATTAATAKEAIYNLQGVRVSGDLKHLTKGVYIVNGQKVVVK
;
A
#
# COMPACT_ATOMS: atom_id res chain seq x y z
N MET A 1 13.68 15.92 24.57
CA MET A 1 12.63 16.82 24.05
C MET A 1 11.43 16.74 24.97
N VAL A 2 10.78 17.86 25.21
CA VAL A 2 9.57 17.98 26.04
C VAL A 2 8.47 18.59 25.17
N THR A 3 7.27 18.02 25.19
CA THR A 3 6.12 18.61 24.49
C THR A 3 5.47 19.67 25.36
N GLY A 4 5.28 20.88 24.84
CA GLY A 4 4.69 22.00 25.52
C GLY A 4 5.46 23.31 25.31
N ASP A 5 5.03 24.37 25.96
CA ASP A 5 5.73 25.66 25.95
C ASP A 5 6.65 25.82 27.16
N HIS A 6 7.73 26.57 27.00
CA HIS A 6 8.68 26.86 28.08
C HIS A 6 8.00 27.55 29.26
N THR A 7 7.00 28.37 29.00
CA THR A 7 6.21 29.07 30.03
C THR A 7 5.46 28.12 30.96
N ASP A 8 5.15 26.90 30.49
CA ASP A 8 4.41 25.90 31.25
C ASP A 8 5.35 24.91 31.97
N ALA A 9 6.66 25.07 31.77
CA ALA A 9 7.69 24.20 32.35
C ALA A 9 8.56 24.94 33.32
N SER A 10 8.90 24.31 34.44
CA SER A 10 9.95 24.77 35.34
C SER A 10 11.10 23.77 35.32
N VAL A 11 12.32 24.26 35.17
CA VAL A 11 13.51 23.46 35.35
C VAL A 11 13.85 23.41 36.84
N SER A 12 13.75 22.23 37.45
CA SER A 12 14.18 22.00 38.81
C SER A 12 15.37 21.04 38.84
N TYR A 13 16.29 21.24 39.74
CA TYR A 13 17.41 20.36 39.96
C TYR A 13 17.62 20.15 41.47
N VAL A 14 18.03 18.92 41.81
CA VAL A 14 18.35 18.56 43.19
C VAL A 14 19.87 18.54 43.32
N LYS A 15 20.39 19.24 44.30
CA LYS A 15 21.81 19.19 44.67
C LYS A 15 22.01 18.07 45.67
N GLU A 16 23.04 17.29 45.49
CA GLU A 16 23.50 16.40 46.56
C GLU A 16 24.04 17.22 47.75
N ASP A 17 23.84 16.74 48.96
CA ASP A 17 24.35 17.40 50.16
C ASP A 17 25.83 17.69 50.05
N GLY A 18 26.21 18.96 50.33
CA GLY A 18 27.60 19.45 50.24
C GLY A 18 28.02 19.86 48.81
N ASN A 19 27.19 19.66 47.79
CA ASN A 19 27.54 20.06 46.43
C ASN A 19 27.44 21.58 46.25
N LYS A 20 28.53 22.22 45.79
CA LYS A 20 28.60 23.65 45.48
C LYS A 20 28.25 23.99 44.05
N ALA A 21 27.70 23.03 43.28
CA ALA A 21 27.29 23.27 41.91
C ALA A 21 26.17 24.30 41.80
N THR A 22 26.25 25.11 40.78
CA THR A 22 25.18 26.08 40.40
C THR A 22 24.65 25.67 39.03
N ALA A 23 23.34 25.78 38.82
CA ALA A 23 22.73 25.66 37.53
C ALA A 23 22.09 26.96 37.09
N VAL A 24 22.38 27.39 35.88
CA VAL A 24 21.82 28.59 35.28
C VAL A 24 21.14 28.18 33.99
N GLU A 25 19.87 28.55 33.85
CA GLU A 25 19.08 28.35 32.64
C GLU A 25 19.04 29.62 31.81
N SER A 26 19.12 29.50 30.53
CA SER A 26 18.81 30.50 29.53
C SER A 26 17.91 29.90 28.44
N TYR A 27 16.79 30.56 28.15
CA TYR A 27 15.86 30.12 27.11
C TYR A 27 16.01 30.96 25.85
N ASP A 28 16.21 30.28 24.73
CA ASP A 28 16.20 30.84 23.38
C ASP A 28 14.81 30.56 22.78
N ALA A 29 13.99 31.61 22.68
CA ALA A 29 12.61 31.49 22.21
C ALA A 29 12.53 31.13 20.72
N ASP A 30 13.45 31.61 19.91
CA ASP A 30 13.48 31.33 18.45
C ASP A 30 13.81 29.87 18.16
N LYS A 31 14.67 29.30 19.00
CA LYS A 31 15.09 27.90 18.89
C LYS A 31 14.24 26.97 19.74
N ARG A 32 13.43 27.52 20.66
CA ARG A 32 12.66 26.77 21.64
C ARG A 32 13.53 25.81 22.48
N ILE A 33 14.72 26.28 22.88
CA ILE A 33 15.70 25.53 23.64
C ILE A 33 16.06 26.24 24.93
N SER A 34 15.91 25.55 26.06
CA SER A 34 16.56 25.92 27.30
C SER A 34 17.96 25.32 27.36
N THR A 35 18.95 26.17 27.58
CA THR A 35 20.32 25.79 27.88
C THR A 35 20.52 25.86 29.37
N ILE A 36 20.85 24.74 30.00
CA ILE A 36 21.10 24.62 31.42
C ILE A 36 22.60 24.40 31.60
N LYS A 37 23.29 25.43 32.07
CA LYS A 37 24.71 25.35 32.38
C LYS A 37 24.91 24.98 33.84
N VAL A 38 25.53 23.86 34.09
CA VAL A 38 25.90 23.39 35.44
C VAL A 38 27.38 23.63 35.65
N SER A 39 27.74 24.45 36.67
CA SER A 39 29.10 24.79 37.00
C SER A 39 29.39 24.42 38.44
N ALA A 40 30.56 23.83 38.70
CA ALA A 40 31.03 23.52 40.06
C ALA A 40 32.51 23.94 40.24
N PRO A 41 32.91 24.40 41.44
CA PRO A 41 34.29 24.77 41.68
C PRO A 41 35.27 23.63 41.40
N GLY A 42 36.27 23.87 40.54
CA GLY A 42 37.28 22.90 40.18
C GLY A 42 36.87 21.84 39.18
N ALA A 43 35.66 21.89 38.65
CA ALA A 43 35.14 21.02 37.61
C ALA A 43 34.87 21.77 36.31
N LYS A 44 34.88 21.05 35.19
CA LYS A 44 34.45 21.61 33.88
C LYS A 44 32.93 21.78 33.86
N ASP A 45 32.47 22.87 33.28
CA ASP A 45 31.05 23.12 33.10
C ASP A 45 30.41 21.99 32.25
N HIS A 46 29.20 21.58 32.65
CA HIS A 46 28.33 20.72 31.88
C HIS A 46 27.15 21.53 31.34
N ILE A 47 26.81 21.30 30.10
CA ILE A 47 25.70 21.99 29.42
C ILE A 47 24.66 20.92 29.02
N TYR A 48 23.41 21.19 29.42
CA TYR A 48 22.26 20.37 29.05
C TYR A 48 21.32 21.24 28.18
N TYR A 49 20.71 20.61 27.20
CA TYR A 49 19.74 21.24 26.33
C TYR A 49 18.37 20.60 26.52
N VAL A 50 17.37 21.41 26.82
CA VAL A 50 15.96 20.97 26.85
C VAL A 50 15.23 21.62 25.69
N LYS A 51 14.73 20.85 24.79
CA LYS A 51 14.02 21.31 23.61
C LYS A 51 12.50 21.20 23.84
N PHE A 52 11.76 22.25 23.53
CA PHE A 52 10.32 22.31 23.65
C PHE A 52 9.65 22.20 22.30
N ALA A 53 8.88 21.13 22.08
CA ALA A 53 8.09 20.93 20.89
C ALA A 53 6.62 21.28 21.17
N LYS A 54 5.95 21.93 20.23
CA LYS A 54 4.49 22.13 20.30
C LYS A 54 3.78 20.80 20.05
N ALA A 55 2.58 20.65 20.61
CA ALA A 55 1.71 19.52 20.27
C ALA A 55 1.35 19.55 18.78
N THR A 56 1.40 18.39 18.13
CA THR A 56 1.19 18.24 16.70
C THR A 56 0.18 17.15 16.39
N THR A 57 -0.43 17.26 15.22
CA THR A 57 -0.96 16.10 14.52
C THR A 57 0.17 15.49 13.71
N ASP A 58 0.41 14.19 13.90
CA ASP A 58 1.54 13.49 13.31
C ASP A 58 1.16 12.80 12.02
N TYR A 59 1.93 13.04 10.97
CA TYR A 59 1.81 12.42 9.65
C TYR A 59 3.03 11.55 9.40
N LYS A 60 2.82 10.25 9.31
CA LYS A 60 3.89 9.31 8.97
C LYS A 60 4.03 9.21 7.45
N GLY A 61 5.26 9.23 6.98
CA GLY A 61 5.58 9.17 5.55
C GLY A 61 6.84 8.39 5.26
N LYS A 62 6.99 8.01 4.00
CA LYS A 62 8.27 7.59 3.44
C LYS A 62 9.04 8.83 3.05
N MET A 63 10.34 8.81 3.33
CA MET A 63 11.23 9.93 3.09
C MET A 63 12.33 9.52 2.11
N SER A 64 12.58 10.35 1.12
CA SER A 64 13.74 10.26 0.26
C SER A 64 14.55 11.55 0.31
N ILE A 65 15.87 11.41 0.35
CA ILE A 65 16.80 12.53 0.49
C ILE A 65 17.78 12.49 -0.69
N VAL A 66 18.03 13.65 -1.27
CA VAL A 66 19.04 13.84 -2.32
C VAL A 66 20.03 14.91 -1.88
N MET A 67 21.33 14.60 -1.99
CA MET A 67 22.44 15.50 -1.71
C MET A 67 23.13 15.87 -3.03
N GLY A 68 22.97 17.11 -3.48
CA GLY A 68 23.41 17.50 -4.81
C GLY A 68 22.67 16.67 -5.88
N GLU A 69 23.39 15.75 -6.52
CA GLU A 69 22.83 14.84 -7.54
C GLU A 69 22.74 13.38 -7.03
N THR A 70 23.13 13.11 -5.77
CA THR A 70 23.25 11.75 -5.22
C THR A 70 22.14 11.49 -4.18
N PRO A 71 21.33 10.44 -4.36
CA PRO A 71 20.37 10.01 -3.33
C PRO A 71 21.08 9.55 -2.07
N ASP A 72 20.56 9.96 -0.92
CA ASP A 72 20.99 9.42 0.38
C ASP A 72 20.24 8.12 0.66
N LEU A 73 20.92 7.01 0.50
CA LEU A 73 20.39 5.67 0.73
C LEU A 73 20.72 5.12 2.13
N LEU A 74 21.43 5.89 2.95
CA LEU A 74 21.87 5.49 4.29
C LEU A 74 20.95 6.01 5.39
N SER A 75 20.24 7.10 5.16
CA SER A 75 19.33 7.68 6.14
C SER A 75 18.01 6.89 6.25
N ALA A 76 17.28 7.12 7.32
CA ALA A 76 15.99 6.46 7.53
C ALA A 76 15.01 6.80 6.40
N ALA A 77 14.41 5.77 5.80
CA ALA A 77 13.43 5.94 4.72
C ALA A 77 12.01 6.24 5.19
N THR A 78 11.79 6.30 6.50
CA THR A 78 10.49 6.65 7.10
C THR A 78 10.67 7.78 8.08
N SER A 79 9.72 8.68 8.12
CA SER A 79 9.73 9.82 9.04
C SER A 79 8.34 10.12 9.56
N THR A 80 8.31 10.85 10.66
CA THR A 80 7.09 11.44 11.21
C THR A 80 7.21 12.95 11.14
N VAL A 81 6.26 13.57 10.47
CA VAL A 81 6.12 15.02 10.40
C VAL A 81 5.00 15.45 11.33
N GLY A 82 5.30 16.35 12.23
CA GLY A 82 4.30 17.01 13.07
C GLY A 82 3.85 18.34 12.47
N ILE A 83 2.54 18.57 12.42
CA ILE A 83 1.94 19.86 12.07
C ILE A 83 1.11 20.33 13.26
N THR A 84 1.38 21.55 13.76
CA THR A 84 0.60 22.11 14.88
C THR A 84 -0.83 22.43 14.44
N THR A 85 -1.75 22.50 15.39
CA THR A 85 -3.09 23.04 15.13
C THR A 85 -2.94 24.48 14.60
N PRO A 86 -3.60 24.80 13.46
CA PRO A 86 -3.49 26.14 12.89
C PRO A 86 -4.06 27.19 13.80
N VAL A 87 -3.34 28.32 13.93
CA VAL A 87 -3.77 29.51 14.62
C VAL A 87 -3.63 30.67 13.66
N ASP A 88 -4.67 31.47 13.48
CA ASP A 88 -4.70 32.62 12.56
C ASP A 88 -4.24 32.26 11.13
N GLY A 89 -4.62 31.09 10.65
CA GLY A 89 -4.26 30.60 9.30
C GLY A 89 -2.79 30.21 9.15
N LYS A 90 -2.11 29.88 10.23
CA LYS A 90 -0.70 29.45 10.23
C LYS A 90 -0.51 28.23 11.11
N ALA A 91 0.43 27.37 10.74
CA ALA A 91 0.85 26.19 11.49
C ALA A 91 2.37 26.08 11.52
N ASP A 92 2.93 25.36 12.47
CA ASP A 92 4.35 25.00 12.47
C ASP A 92 4.50 23.58 11.89
N PHE A 93 5.53 23.40 11.07
CA PHE A 93 5.95 22.13 10.52
C PHE A 93 7.18 21.64 11.28
N GLN A 94 7.17 20.38 11.71
CA GLN A 94 8.23 19.78 12.52
C GLN A 94 8.65 18.43 11.92
N LEU A 95 9.90 18.31 11.49
CA LEU A 95 10.51 17.04 11.08
C LEU A 95 11.58 16.72 12.12
N LEU A 96 11.31 15.73 12.97
CA LEU A 96 12.17 15.36 14.09
C LEU A 96 13.11 14.24 13.73
N GLY A 97 14.34 14.29 14.27
CA GLY A 97 15.33 13.24 14.09
C GLY A 97 15.82 13.11 12.65
N PHE A 98 15.95 14.23 11.93
CA PHE A 98 16.48 14.21 10.57
C PHE A 98 17.92 13.68 10.53
N GLU A 99 18.14 12.70 9.66
CA GLU A 99 19.45 12.10 9.38
C GLU A 99 19.94 12.52 8.00
N LEU A 100 21.25 12.54 7.77
CA LEU A 100 21.89 12.77 6.48
C LEU A 100 23.15 11.91 6.38
N GLY A 101 23.27 11.10 5.32
CA GLY A 101 24.36 10.15 5.18
C GLY A 101 24.40 9.07 6.26
N GLY A 102 23.28 8.84 6.95
CA GLY A 102 23.16 7.94 8.08
C GLY A 102 23.53 8.57 9.43
N ASP A 103 23.98 9.82 9.46
CA ASP A 103 24.32 10.53 10.67
C ASP A 103 23.13 11.37 11.18
N PRO A 104 22.85 11.39 12.50
CA PRO A 104 21.80 12.22 13.07
C PRO A 104 22.19 13.70 13.03
N ILE A 105 21.48 14.48 12.24
CA ILE A 105 21.69 15.91 12.05
C ILE A 105 20.90 16.75 13.08
N GLY A 106 19.66 16.38 13.31
CA GLY A 106 18.81 17.09 14.27
C GLY A 106 17.37 17.22 13.79
N ASP A 107 16.72 18.32 14.20
CA ASP A 107 15.31 18.54 13.89
C ASP A 107 15.13 19.78 13.03
N ILE A 108 14.23 19.69 12.06
CA ILE A 108 13.86 20.79 11.18
C ILE A 108 12.52 21.37 11.69
N PHE A 109 12.54 22.67 12.05
CA PHE A 109 11.34 23.40 12.44
C PHE A 109 11.15 24.56 11.45
N VAL A 110 10.00 24.57 10.78
CA VAL A 110 9.54 25.69 9.95
C VAL A 110 8.30 26.25 10.62
N THR A 111 8.39 27.50 11.10
CA THR A 111 7.33 28.13 11.90
C THR A 111 6.48 29.07 11.05
N ASP A 112 5.26 29.36 11.52
CA ASP A 112 4.33 30.28 10.86
C ASP A 112 4.10 29.95 9.38
N VAL A 113 4.01 28.67 9.03
CA VAL A 113 3.68 28.20 7.66
C VAL A 113 2.24 28.59 7.38
N PRO A 114 1.94 29.33 6.29
CA PRO A 114 0.57 29.56 5.87
C PRO A 114 -0.18 28.24 5.71
N TYR A 115 -1.37 28.17 6.32
CA TYR A 115 -2.24 27.01 6.30
C TYR A 115 -3.55 27.39 5.65
N THR A 116 -3.65 27.20 4.34
CA THR A 116 -4.82 27.53 3.55
C THR A 116 -5.45 26.26 3.00
N GLU A 117 -6.75 26.08 3.18
CA GLU A 117 -7.50 24.95 2.65
C GLU A 117 -8.39 25.41 1.49
N GLU A 118 -8.25 24.74 0.34
CA GLU A 118 -9.08 24.93 -0.84
C GLU A 118 -9.50 23.55 -1.36
N ASP A 119 -10.79 23.33 -1.56
CA ASP A 119 -11.36 22.07 -2.07
C ASP A 119 -10.90 20.80 -1.32
N GLY A 120 -10.75 20.90 0.01
CA GLY A 120 -10.29 19.80 0.87
C GLY A 120 -8.79 19.51 0.77
N VAL A 121 -8.03 20.41 0.15
CA VAL A 121 -6.56 20.36 0.09
C VAL A 121 -5.99 21.52 0.86
N VAL A 122 -5.10 21.22 1.81
CA VAL A 122 -4.30 22.25 2.50
C VAL A 122 -2.97 22.40 1.78
N ASN A 123 -2.64 23.63 1.40
CA ASN A 123 -1.37 23.98 0.78
C ASN A 123 -0.44 24.59 1.84
N LEU A 124 0.78 24.07 1.90
CA LEU A 124 1.82 24.50 2.82
C LEU A 124 2.99 25.03 2.01
N TYR A 125 3.33 26.31 2.17
CA TYR A 125 4.50 26.90 1.53
C TYR A 125 5.17 27.89 2.49
N LYS A 126 6.47 27.75 2.66
CA LYS A 126 7.27 28.70 3.47
C LYS A 126 8.73 28.65 3.07
N GLU A 127 9.31 29.85 2.92
CA GLU A 127 10.76 30.04 2.92
C GLU A 127 11.18 30.62 4.28
N GLN A 128 12.13 29.98 4.93
CA GLN A 128 12.60 30.43 6.25
C GLN A 128 14.06 30.06 6.46
N THR A 129 14.82 31.01 7.03
CA THR A 129 16.16 30.71 7.52
C THR A 129 16.05 30.10 8.91
N ILE A 130 16.57 28.89 9.07
CA ILE A 130 16.52 28.12 10.32
C ILE A 130 17.92 27.68 10.76
N THR A 131 18.03 27.24 12.00
CA THR A 131 19.19 26.48 12.50
C THR A 131 18.70 25.08 12.89
N ILE A 132 19.33 24.04 12.35
CA ILE A 132 19.07 22.66 12.74
C ILE A 132 19.95 22.32 13.94
N PHE A 133 19.34 21.82 15.01
CA PHE A 133 20.08 21.46 16.24
C PHE A 133 20.17 19.95 16.38
N GLY A 134 21.40 19.44 16.41
CA GLY A 134 21.69 18.05 16.71
C GLY A 134 21.52 17.71 18.20
N ALA A 135 21.56 16.41 18.50
CA ALA A 135 21.39 15.88 19.86
C ALA A 135 22.45 16.39 20.86
N ASN A 136 23.62 16.79 20.38
CA ASN A 136 24.70 17.38 21.18
C ASN A 136 24.60 18.91 21.34
N GLY A 137 23.52 19.53 20.83
CA GLY A 137 23.32 20.97 20.83
C GLY A 137 24.15 21.75 19.80
N ALA A 138 24.96 21.06 19.01
CA ALA A 138 25.65 21.70 17.89
C ALA A 138 24.62 22.08 16.81
N GLY A 139 24.66 23.32 16.34
CA GLY A 139 23.77 23.82 15.32
C GLY A 139 24.40 23.77 13.94
N LEU A 140 23.61 23.39 12.94
CA LEU A 140 23.90 23.63 11.53
C LEU A 140 23.06 24.81 11.06
N GLY A 141 23.70 25.85 10.58
CA GLY A 141 23.01 27.01 10.07
C GLY A 141 23.75 28.33 10.29
N PRO A 142 23.17 29.44 9.80
CA PRO A 142 21.81 29.59 9.26
C PRO A 142 21.63 28.94 7.89
N LEU A 143 20.54 28.17 7.71
CA LEU A 143 20.18 27.47 6.49
C LEU A 143 18.86 28.00 5.95
N LEU A 144 18.82 28.40 4.67
CA LEU A 144 17.56 28.73 4.01
C LEU A 144 16.85 27.42 3.66
N VAL A 145 15.68 27.22 4.23
CA VAL A 145 14.77 26.09 3.98
C VAL A 145 13.58 26.58 3.18
N VAL A 146 13.25 25.87 2.13
CA VAL A 146 12.03 26.04 1.33
C VAL A 146 11.17 24.83 1.56
N LEU A 147 10.04 24.99 2.23
CA LEU A 147 9.01 23.99 2.43
C LEU A 147 7.92 24.17 1.38
N ASN A 148 7.58 23.11 0.67
CA ASN A 148 6.41 23.03 -0.20
C ASN A 148 5.67 21.71 0.11
N GLY A 149 4.38 21.76 0.39
CA GLY A 149 3.65 20.55 0.75
C GLY A 149 2.14 20.67 0.55
N THR A 150 1.49 19.53 0.57
CA THR A 150 0.03 19.41 0.53
C THR A 150 -0.44 18.39 1.55
N LEU A 151 -1.57 18.70 2.20
CA LEU A 151 -2.28 17.77 3.07
C LEU A 151 -3.66 17.53 2.47
N LYS A 152 -3.95 16.30 2.12
CA LYS A 152 -5.22 15.88 1.54
C LYS A 152 -5.64 14.53 2.12
N ASP A 153 -6.91 14.39 2.50
CA ASP A 153 -7.47 13.14 3.04
C ASP A 153 -6.62 12.54 4.19
N GLY A 154 -6.06 13.41 5.05
CA GLY A 154 -5.17 13.01 6.15
C GLY A 154 -3.79 12.51 5.73
N LYS A 155 -3.40 12.70 4.46
CA LYS A 155 -2.10 12.30 3.91
C LYS A 155 -1.27 13.52 3.56
N LEU A 156 -0.03 13.55 4.05
CA LEU A 156 0.94 14.62 3.79
C LEU A 156 1.88 14.22 2.66
N THR A 157 2.05 15.13 1.71
CA THR A 157 3.17 15.14 0.76
C THR A 157 3.94 16.43 0.98
N ALA A 158 5.26 16.37 1.12
CA ALA A 158 6.09 17.55 1.34
C ALA A 158 7.43 17.43 0.62
N ASN A 159 7.93 18.56 0.14
CA ASN A 159 9.28 18.74 -0.37
C ASN A 159 9.97 19.82 0.47
N ILE A 160 11.17 19.55 0.94
CA ILE A 160 11.99 20.45 1.73
C ILE A 160 13.33 20.65 1.03
N GLY A 161 13.55 21.82 0.48
CA GLY A 161 14.81 22.20 -0.13
C GLY A 161 15.70 22.95 0.86
N ILE A 162 16.98 22.58 0.96
CA ILE A 162 18.03 23.27 1.73
C ILE A 162 19.13 23.64 0.76
N ALA A 163 18.94 24.72 0.00
CA ALA A 163 19.79 25.09 -1.13
C ALA A 163 21.27 25.25 -0.76
N SER A 164 21.58 25.84 0.40
CA SER A 164 22.96 26.05 0.85
C SER A 164 23.69 24.76 1.20
N ALA A 165 22.97 23.69 1.47
CA ALA A 165 23.51 22.34 1.72
C ALA A 165 23.39 21.44 0.50
N GLY A 166 22.73 21.88 -0.58
CA GLY A 166 22.44 21.07 -1.75
C GLY A 166 21.53 19.88 -1.43
N VAL A 167 20.66 19.98 -0.41
CA VAL A 167 19.82 18.90 0.08
C VAL A 167 18.38 19.12 -0.33
N THR A 168 17.76 18.09 -0.84
CA THR A 168 16.28 18.01 -1.05
C THR A 168 15.73 16.80 -0.33
N VAL A 169 14.65 17.00 0.43
CA VAL A 169 13.94 15.94 1.16
C VAL A 169 12.52 15.87 0.62
N ASP A 170 12.14 14.72 0.12
CA ASP A 170 10.76 14.42 -0.30
C ASP A 170 10.10 13.49 0.71
N ILE A 171 8.89 13.83 1.11
CA ILE A 171 8.07 13.02 2.02
C ILE A 171 6.78 12.69 1.30
N VAL A 172 6.49 11.39 1.19
CA VAL A 172 5.26 10.87 0.59
C VAL A 172 4.53 9.99 1.61
N PRO A 173 3.20 9.75 1.46
CA PRO A 173 2.45 8.91 2.38
C PRO A 173 3.07 7.52 2.58
N LEU A 174 2.88 6.90 3.75
CA LEU A 174 3.41 5.57 4.09
C LEU A 174 2.94 4.46 3.15
N ASP A 175 1.75 4.58 2.60
CA ASP A 175 1.20 3.64 1.63
C ASP A 175 1.85 3.76 0.25
N ALA A 176 2.75 4.72 0.04
CA ALA A 176 3.60 4.72 -1.14
C ALA A 176 4.50 3.47 -1.15
N THR A 177 4.45 2.75 -2.26
CA THR A 177 5.17 1.48 -2.46
C THR A 177 6.37 1.61 -3.39
N SER A 178 6.72 2.85 -3.75
CA SER A 178 7.89 3.16 -4.58
C SER A 178 8.62 4.40 -4.09
N LEU A 179 9.95 4.41 -4.31
CA LEU A 179 10.83 5.56 -4.15
C LEU A 179 11.42 5.92 -5.52
N ASP A 180 11.40 7.19 -5.88
CA ASP A 180 11.79 7.64 -7.21
C ASP A 180 13.02 8.57 -7.15
N PHE A 181 14.16 8.05 -7.54
CA PHE A 181 15.42 8.78 -7.69
C PHE A 181 15.82 8.94 -9.16
N SER A 182 14.92 8.67 -10.11
CA SER A 182 15.27 8.55 -11.53
C SER A 182 15.77 9.83 -12.20
N SER A 183 15.59 10.98 -11.57
CA SER A 183 16.12 12.27 -12.04
C SER A 183 17.49 12.64 -11.47
N ASN A 184 18.08 11.80 -10.63
CA ASN A 184 19.34 12.08 -9.91
C ASN A 184 20.42 11.08 -10.26
N ALA A 185 21.69 11.50 -10.29
CA ALA A 185 22.82 10.57 -10.40
C ALA A 185 22.98 9.75 -9.12
N VAL A 186 23.35 8.47 -9.24
CA VAL A 186 23.55 7.55 -8.12
C VAL A 186 24.94 6.96 -8.17
N ASP A 187 25.73 7.15 -7.12
CA ASP A 187 27.01 6.47 -6.92
C ASP A 187 26.85 5.23 -6.05
N LEU A 188 26.71 4.07 -6.68
CA LEU A 188 26.61 2.79 -5.99
C LEU A 188 27.96 2.23 -5.52
N ALA A 189 29.07 2.81 -5.95
CA ALA A 189 30.37 2.37 -5.47
C ALA A 189 30.63 2.83 -4.03
N SER A 190 30.16 4.04 -3.68
CA SER A 190 30.24 4.59 -2.32
C SER A 190 29.04 4.23 -1.45
N THR A 191 27.88 3.95 -2.06
CA THR A 191 26.62 3.66 -1.32
C THR A 191 25.96 2.39 -1.89
N PRO A 192 26.39 1.20 -1.46
CA PRO A 192 25.80 -0.06 -1.93
C PRO A 192 24.32 -0.16 -1.59
N LEU A 193 23.51 -0.70 -2.51
CA LEU A 193 22.08 -0.94 -2.27
C LEU A 193 21.82 -1.80 -1.01
N ALA A 194 22.71 -2.75 -0.70
CA ALA A 194 22.64 -3.55 0.53
C ALA A 194 22.76 -2.73 1.81
N GLY A 195 23.34 -1.52 1.75
CA GLY A 195 23.48 -0.60 2.88
C GLY A 195 22.31 0.37 3.04
N MET A 196 21.26 0.28 2.19
CA MET A 196 20.10 1.14 2.28
C MET A 196 19.35 0.91 3.60
N LYS A 197 19.08 1.99 4.31
CA LYS A 197 18.12 2.01 5.42
C LYS A 197 16.66 2.12 4.95
N ALA A 198 16.44 2.30 3.64
CA ALA A 198 15.10 2.16 3.07
C ALA A 198 14.47 0.86 3.58
N ASP A 199 13.18 0.88 3.90
CA ASP A 199 12.48 -0.28 4.45
C ASP A 199 12.45 -1.44 3.43
N MET A 200 13.60 -2.11 3.30
CA MET A 200 13.78 -3.32 2.47
C MET A 200 13.04 -4.52 3.06
N THR A 201 12.47 -4.39 4.28
CA THR A 201 11.57 -5.39 4.85
C THR A 201 10.22 -5.37 4.13
N ASN A 202 9.82 -4.25 3.54
CA ASN A 202 8.72 -4.21 2.61
C ASN A 202 9.14 -4.87 1.28
N LYS A 203 8.83 -6.15 1.15
CA LYS A 203 9.20 -6.99 0.00
C LYS A 203 8.67 -6.48 -1.35
N ASN A 204 7.70 -5.56 -1.33
CA ASN A 204 7.10 -4.97 -2.52
C ASN A 204 7.60 -3.54 -2.82
N LEU A 205 8.54 -3.00 -2.05
CA LEU A 205 9.11 -1.69 -2.34
C LEU A 205 9.84 -1.72 -3.69
N THR A 206 9.48 -0.81 -4.59
CA THR A 206 10.14 -0.62 -5.88
C THR A 206 10.96 0.68 -5.87
N ILE A 207 12.20 0.61 -6.35
CA ILE A 207 13.13 1.74 -6.37
C ILE A 207 13.44 2.09 -7.81
N PHE A 208 13.21 3.35 -8.20
CA PHE A 208 13.57 3.87 -9.51
C PHE A 208 14.88 4.65 -9.42
N LEU A 209 15.85 4.25 -10.23
CA LEU A 209 17.16 4.86 -10.38
C LEU A 209 17.32 5.50 -11.76
N PRO A 210 18.24 6.47 -11.94
CA PRO A 210 18.55 7.05 -13.25
C PRO A 210 19.02 6.00 -14.26
N GLU A 211 18.82 6.27 -15.55
CA GLU A 211 19.29 5.39 -16.63
C GLU A 211 20.82 5.23 -16.63
N ALA A 212 21.55 6.26 -16.23
CA ALA A 212 23.01 6.25 -16.17
C ALA A 212 23.57 5.52 -14.92
N THR A 213 22.75 4.91 -14.09
CA THR A 213 23.23 4.19 -12.90
C THR A 213 23.89 2.89 -13.30
N GLU A 214 25.21 2.81 -13.03
CA GLU A 214 26.01 1.62 -13.27
C GLU A 214 26.18 0.77 -11.99
N GLY A 215 26.57 -0.50 -12.14
CA GLY A 215 26.94 -1.37 -11.02
C GLY A 215 25.78 -2.01 -10.27
N VAL A 216 24.53 -1.88 -10.73
CA VAL A 216 23.40 -2.62 -10.17
C VAL A 216 23.55 -4.09 -10.52
N ASP A 217 23.60 -4.96 -9.49
CA ASP A 217 23.62 -6.40 -9.71
C ASP A 217 22.30 -6.84 -10.38
N ALA A 218 22.40 -7.64 -11.45
CA ALA A 218 21.25 -8.24 -12.13
C ALA A 218 20.36 -9.10 -11.21
N LYS A 219 20.76 -9.37 -9.99
CA LYS A 219 19.98 -10.07 -8.95
C LYS A 219 19.16 -9.13 -8.06
N GLU A 220 19.41 -7.84 -8.11
CA GLU A 220 18.64 -6.89 -7.31
C GLU A 220 17.18 -6.86 -7.75
N LYS A 221 16.30 -7.18 -6.80
CA LYS A 221 14.86 -7.27 -7.03
C LYS A 221 14.22 -5.90 -6.85
N ASN A 222 13.22 -5.60 -7.68
CA ASN A 222 12.42 -4.37 -7.59
C ASN A 222 13.26 -3.09 -7.71
N VAL A 223 14.42 -3.16 -8.37
CA VAL A 223 15.23 -1.99 -8.72
C VAL A 223 15.10 -1.73 -10.22
N VAL A 224 14.58 -0.58 -10.57
CA VAL A 224 14.37 -0.13 -11.94
C VAL A 224 15.46 0.88 -12.28
N VAL A 225 16.28 0.57 -13.27
CA VAL A 225 17.29 1.49 -13.81
C VAL A 225 16.75 2.05 -15.12
N GLY A 226 16.53 3.36 -15.18
CA GLY A 226 15.83 3.98 -16.29
C GLY A 226 14.40 3.44 -16.43
N THR A 227 14.19 2.55 -17.39
CA THR A 227 12.90 1.92 -17.68
C THR A 227 12.94 0.39 -17.60
N THR A 228 14.00 -0.19 -17.03
CA THR A 228 14.18 -1.65 -16.99
C THR A 228 14.55 -2.13 -15.59
N ALA A 229 14.06 -3.30 -15.24
CA ALA A 229 14.43 -4.03 -14.03
C ALA A 229 14.90 -5.44 -14.42
N SER A 230 15.93 -5.96 -13.76
CA SER A 230 16.36 -7.34 -13.94
C SER A 230 15.32 -8.33 -13.41
N SER A 231 14.64 -7.98 -12.32
CA SER A 231 13.53 -8.79 -11.81
C SER A 231 12.51 -7.97 -11.05
N LEU A 232 11.24 -8.35 -11.17
CA LEU A 232 10.12 -7.93 -10.35
C LEU A 232 9.79 -9.04 -9.36
N SER A 233 9.81 -8.73 -8.06
CA SER A 233 9.40 -9.67 -7.01
C SER A 233 8.14 -9.13 -6.33
N LEU A 234 7.05 -9.89 -6.40
CA LEU A 234 5.78 -9.57 -5.76
C LEU A 234 5.59 -10.49 -4.54
N ALA A 235 5.33 -9.90 -3.39
CA ALA A 235 4.99 -10.63 -2.17
C ALA A 235 3.47 -10.64 -1.97
N ASP A 236 2.89 -11.83 -1.89
CA ASP A 236 1.45 -12.02 -1.74
C ASP A 236 0.95 -11.42 -0.42
N GLY A 237 -0.12 -10.67 -0.49
CA GLY A 237 -0.73 -10.02 0.67
C GLY A 237 -0.04 -8.75 1.18
N ASN A 238 1.05 -8.29 0.54
CA ASN A 238 1.66 -7.01 0.80
C ASN A 238 1.18 -5.98 -0.23
N ASP A 239 0.98 -4.75 0.22
CA ASP A 239 0.64 -3.63 -0.65
C ASP A 239 1.71 -3.44 -1.72
N TRP A 240 1.27 -3.10 -2.94
CA TRP A 240 2.16 -2.84 -4.05
C TRP A 240 1.64 -1.67 -4.90
N GLY A 241 2.57 -0.96 -5.53
CA GLY A 241 2.21 0.09 -6.48
C GLY A 241 3.44 0.82 -6.99
N VAL A 242 3.32 1.32 -8.21
CA VAL A 242 4.37 2.10 -8.88
C VAL A 242 3.76 3.27 -9.63
N THR A 243 4.53 4.35 -9.73
CA THR A 243 4.12 5.59 -10.39
C THR A 243 4.50 5.65 -11.86
N LYS A 244 5.40 4.76 -12.31
CA LYS A 244 5.94 4.75 -13.68
C LYS A 244 5.89 3.35 -14.30
N ASP A 245 5.79 3.32 -15.62
CA ASP A 245 5.92 2.10 -16.42
C ASP A 245 7.38 1.65 -16.47
N PHE A 246 7.61 0.32 -16.50
CA PHE A 246 8.92 -0.26 -16.74
C PHE A 246 8.81 -1.67 -17.30
N THR A 247 9.93 -2.24 -17.76
CA THR A 247 10.02 -3.63 -18.22
C THR A 247 10.84 -4.45 -17.22
N ALA A 248 10.28 -5.55 -16.73
CA ALA A 248 11.01 -6.51 -15.90
C ALA A 248 11.43 -7.73 -16.72
N ALA A 249 12.72 -8.07 -16.70
CA ALA A 249 13.24 -9.21 -17.46
C ALA A 249 12.73 -10.55 -16.91
N ALA A 250 12.52 -10.64 -15.59
CA ALA A 250 11.95 -11.80 -14.91
C ALA A 250 10.93 -11.39 -13.88
N VAL A 251 10.01 -12.29 -13.54
CA VAL A 251 9.00 -12.10 -12.47
C VAL A 251 9.11 -13.21 -11.46
N SER A 252 8.98 -12.86 -10.18
CA SER A 252 8.71 -13.80 -9.10
C SER A 252 7.50 -13.33 -8.29
N TYR A 253 6.56 -14.22 -8.05
CA TYR A 253 5.39 -13.98 -7.23
C TYR A 253 5.26 -15.13 -6.23
N ASP A 254 5.30 -14.86 -4.95
CA ASP A 254 5.32 -15.89 -3.92
C ASP A 254 3.94 -16.51 -3.62
N ARG A 255 2.90 -16.06 -4.31
CA ARG A 255 1.59 -16.70 -4.25
C ARG A 255 1.62 -18.06 -4.93
N VAL A 256 1.22 -19.09 -4.17
CA VAL A 256 1.00 -20.43 -4.70
C VAL A 256 -0.45 -20.59 -5.14
N PHE A 257 -0.68 -20.73 -6.45
CA PHE A 257 -2.01 -20.99 -6.98
C PHE A 257 -2.41 -22.46 -6.73
N LYS A 258 -3.65 -22.65 -6.31
CA LYS A 258 -4.22 -24.01 -6.24
C LYS A 258 -4.43 -24.56 -7.65
N THR A 259 -4.08 -25.81 -7.88
CA THR A 259 -4.16 -26.46 -9.17
C THR A 259 -5.36 -27.37 -9.29
N GLY A 260 -5.95 -27.42 -10.49
CA GLY A 260 -7.11 -28.27 -10.82
C GLY A 260 -8.33 -27.45 -11.22
N THR A 261 -9.26 -28.09 -11.93
CA THR A 261 -10.47 -27.47 -12.49
C THR A 261 -11.43 -26.95 -11.43
N ASP A 262 -11.36 -27.48 -10.20
CA ASP A 262 -12.25 -27.10 -9.09
C ASP A 262 -11.78 -25.86 -8.36
N TYR A 263 -10.58 -25.36 -8.66
CA TYR A 263 -9.99 -24.22 -7.95
C TYR A 263 -9.99 -22.96 -8.82
N VAL A 264 -11.11 -22.27 -8.87
CA VAL A 264 -11.19 -20.92 -9.41
C VAL A 264 -10.63 -19.94 -8.40
N GLN A 265 -9.74 -19.06 -8.84
CA GLN A 265 -9.10 -18.06 -8.01
C GLN A 265 -9.11 -16.72 -8.73
N SER A 266 -9.06 -15.62 -8.01
CA SER A 266 -9.03 -14.28 -8.61
C SER A 266 -7.66 -13.65 -8.48
N PHE A 267 -7.30 -12.78 -9.44
CA PHE A 267 -6.11 -11.95 -9.36
C PHE A 267 -6.26 -10.65 -10.17
N VAL A 268 -5.40 -9.70 -9.84
CA VAL A 268 -5.08 -8.51 -10.63
C VAL A 268 -3.56 -8.36 -10.64
N LEU A 269 -2.95 -8.10 -11.80
CA LEU A 269 -1.51 -7.94 -11.95
C LEU A 269 -1.19 -6.65 -12.73
N PRO A 270 -0.05 -6.00 -12.42
CA PRO A 270 0.33 -4.74 -13.06
C PRO A 270 0.93 -4.92 -14.46
N PHE A 271 0.87 -6.11 -15.02
CA PHE A 271 1.34 -6.44 -16.36
C PHE A 271 0.40 -7.42 -17.04
N GLY A 272 0.35 -7.32 -18.37
CA GLY A 272 -0.30 -8.31 -19.22
C GLY A 272 0.67 -9.42 -19.62
N PHE A 273 0.12 -10.59 -19.96
CA PHE A 273 0.88 -11.74 -20.44
C PHE A 273 0.02 -12.65 -21.33
N THR A 274 0.68 -13.38 -22.23
CA THR A 274 0.04 -14.46 -22.99
C THR A 274 -0.25 -15.64 -22.05
N VAL A 275 -1.50 -16.08 -22.01
CA VAL A 275 -1.93 -17.15 -21.09
C VAL A 275 -1.24 -18.46 -21.45
N PRO A 276 -0.47 -19.06 -20.52
CA PRO A 276 0.28 -20.27 -20.81
C PRO A 276 -0.63 -21.52 -20.91
N ALA A 277 -0.15 -22.54 -21.61
CA ALA A 277 -0.84 -23.83 -21.71
C ALA A 277 -1.13 -24.40 -20.31
N GLY A 278 -2.30 -25.03 -20.15
CA GLY A 278 -2.74 -25.58 -18.87
C GLY A 278 -3.29 -24.53 -17.89
N THR A 279 -3.39 -23.28 -18.32
CA THR A 279 -4.02 -22.19 -17.55
C THR A 279 -5.17 -21.59 -18.36
N THR A 280 -6.28 -21.34 -17.72
CA THR A 280 -7.41 -20.56 -18.25
C THR A 280 -7.54 -19.31 -17.42
N VAL A 281 -7.42 -18.15 -18.05
CA VAL A 281 -7.68 -16.85 -17.46
C VAL A 281 -8.91 -16.27 -18.10
N ALA A 282 -9.86 -15.75 -17.31
CA ALA A 282 -11.13 -15.27 -17.83
C ALA A 282 -11.52 -13.92 -17.21
N GLU A 283 -12.09 -13.04 -18.04
CA GLU A 283 -12.62 -11.75 -17.66
C GLU A 283 -14.15 -11.75 -17.58
N LEU A 284 -14.73 -10.88 -16.76
CA LEU A 284 -16.18 -10.72 -16.69
C LEU A 284 -16.72 -10.24 -18.04
N SER A 285 -17.69 -10.97 -18.62
CA SER A 285 -18.23 -10.71 -19.95
C SER A 285 -19.72 -10.43 -19.99
N SER A 286 -20.51 -11.04 -19.11
CA SER A 286 -21.95 -10.80 -19.02
C SER A 286 -22.51 -11.23 -17.65
N VAL A 287 -23.72 -10.76 -17.36
CA VAL A 287 -24.51 -11.19 -16.20
C VAL A 287 -25.74 -11.93 -16.72
N ASN A 288 -25.95 -13.17 -16.30
CA ASN A 288 -27.10 -13.98 -16.70
C ASN A 288 -27.86 -14.44 -15.45
N GLY A 289 -28.90 -13.70 -15.09
CA GLY A 289 -29.61 -13.87 -13.82
C GLY A 289 -28.67 -13.77 -12.63
N ASP A 290 -28.63 -14.80 -11.79
CA ASP A 290 -27.73 -14.88 -10.63
C ASP A 290 -26.36 -15.46 -10.98
N ASN A 291 -25.93 -15.44 -12.24
CA ASN A 291 -24.62 -15.95 -12.66
C ASN A 291 -23.80 -14.87 -13.34
N LEU A 292 -22.54 -14.77 -12.92
CA LEU A 292 -21.51 -13.99 -13.60
C LEU A 292 -20.83 -14.89 -14.61
N VAL A 293 -20.83 -14.47 -15.87
CA VAL A 293 -20.21 -15.20 -16.97
C VAL A 293 -18.84 -14.59 -17.24
N PHE A 294 -17.82 -15.42 -17.21
CA PHE A 294 -16.44 -15.05 -17.49
C PHE A 294 -15.98 -15.71 -18.80
N LYS A 295 -15.45 -14.90 -19.70
CA LYS A 295 -14.96 -15.37 -21.00
C LYS A 295 -13.44 -15.54 -20.93
N PRO A 296 -12.93 -16.72 -21.36
CA PRO A 296 -11.49 -16.95 -21.46
C PRO A 296 -10.83 -15.98 -22.42
N VAL A 297 -9.63 -15.52 -22.03
CA VAL A 297 -8.78 -14.65 -22.84
C VAL A 297 -7.46 -15.35 -23.19
N ALA A 298 -6.91 -15.07 -24.36
CA ALA A 298 -5.61 -15.57 -24.77
C ALA A 298 -4.47 -14.72 -24.20
N GLU A 299 -4.76 -13.44 -23.92
CA GLU A 299 -3.82 -12.49 -23.35
C GLU A 299 -4.52 -11.68 -22.27
N THR A 300 -3.82 -11.41 -21.18
CA THR A 300 -4.29 -10.52 -20.13
C THR A 300 -3.83 -9.09 -20.39
N VAL A 301 -4.56 -8.14 -19.84
CA VAL A 301 -4.19 -6.71 -19.83
C VAL A 301 -3.74 -6.31 -18.42
N ALA A 302 -2.72 -5.49 -18.33
CA ALA A 302 -2.26 -4.93 -17.05
C ALA A 302 -3.41 -4.21 -16.32
N ASN A 303 -3.43 -4.33 -15.00
CA ASN A 303 -4.38 -3.63 -14.13
C ASN A 303 -5.86 -4.05 -14.28
N LYS A 304 -6.14 -5.15 -14.97
CA LYS A 304 -7.51 -5.69 -15.07
C LYS A 304 -7.72 -6.90 -14.16
N PRO A 305 -8.92 -7.04 -13.58
CA PRO A 305 -9.26 -8.15 -12.70
C PRO A 305 -9.65 -9.39 -13.52
N TYR A 306 -9.14 -10.55 -13.09
CA TYR A 306 -9.41 -11.83 -13.76
C TYR A 306 -9.74 -12.94 -12.75
N LEU A 307 -10.40 -13.98 -13.26
CA LEU A 307 -10.43 -15.30 -12.64
C LEU A 307 -9.41 -16.22 -13.33
N VAL A 308 -8.88 -17.18 -12.60
CA VAL A 308 -7.92 -18.16 -13.11
C VAL A 308 -8.21 -19.57 -12.61
N VAL A 309 -8.05 -20.52 -13.51
CA VAL A 309 -7.97 -21.97 -13.27
C VAL A 309 -6.66 -22.43 -13.89
N THR A 310 -5.83 -23.15 -13.15
CA THR A 310 -4.51 -23.54 -13.63
C THR A 310 -4.13 -24.95 -13.18
N THR A 311 -3.31 -25.62 -13.98
CA THR A 311 -2.60 -26.84 -13.60
C THR A 311 -1.16 -26.58 -13.15
N ASP A 312 -0.71 -25.32 -13.24
CA ASP A 312 0.64 -24.87 -12.88
C ASP A 312 0.58 -23.84 -11.75
N LYS A 313 1.00 -24.26 -10.55
CA LYS A 313 0.96 -23.41 -9.34
C LYS A 313 1.86 -22.17 -9.43
N ASP A 314 2.87 -22.20 -10.30
CA ASP A 314 3.94 -21.21 -10.39
C ASP A 314 3.97 -20.53 -11.78
N PHE A 315 2.87 -20.54 -12.54
CA PHE A 315 2.85 -20.06 -13.93
C PHE A 315 3.31 -18.59 -14.08
N ILE A 316 3.06 -17.74 -13.08
CA ILE A 316 3.52 -16.34 -13.07
C ILE A 316 5.05 -16.27 -13.02
N ASN A 317 5.72 -17.14 -12.26
CA ASN A 317 7.16 -17.14 -12.09
C ASN A 317 7.95 -17.57 -13.36
N LYS A 318 7.25 -17.99 -14.39
CA LYS A 318 7.82 -18.36 -15.68
C LYS A 318 7.74 -17.24 -16.73
N LEU A 319 7.10 -16.13 -16.36
CA LEU A 319 6.95 -14.97 -17.25
C LEU A 319 8.26 -14.18 -17.32
N THR A 320 8.58 -13.72 -18.51
CA THR A 320 9.78 -12.92 -18.78
C THR A 320 9.44 -11.70 -19.62
N ASN A 321 10.26 -10.66 -19.53
CA ASN A 321 10.13 -9.43 -20.31
C ASN A 321 8.73 -8.80 -20.22
N VAL A 322 8.16 -8.80 -19.01
CA VAL A 322 6.83 -8.25 -18.78
C VAL A 322 6.88 -6.71 -18.74
N LYS A 323 5.90 -6.10 -19.39
CA LYS A 323 5.70 -4.64 -19.36
C LYS A 323 4.81 -4.28 -18.19
N VAL A 324 5.41 -3.79 -17.12
CA VAL A 324 4.73 -3.34 -15.92
C VAL A 324 4.16 -1.95 -16.16
N LYS A 325 2.91 -1.76 -15.83
CA LYS A 325 2.20 -0.49 -15.92
C LYS A 325 2.12 0.20 -14.56
N ALA A 326 2.18 1.51 -14.57
CA ALA A 326 1.89 2.33 -13.41
C ALA A 326 0.53 1.94 -12.80
N THR A 327 0.46 1.93 -11.48
CA THR A 327 -0.77 1.60 -10.76
C THR A 327 -1.46 2.84 -10.19
N THR A 328 -0.71 3.94 -10.04
CA THR A 328 -1.27 5.22 -9.60
C THR A 328 -2.28 5.73 -10.64
N GLY A 329 -3.53 5.89 -10.21
CA GLY A 329 -4.63 6.30 -11.09
C GLY A 329 -5.09 5.23 -12.09
N ALA A 330 -4.61 3.99 -11.98
CA ALA A 330 -5.02 2.91 -12.86
C ALA A 330 -6.48 2.48 -12.61
N ASP A 331 -7.20 2.21 -13.69
CA ASP A 331 -8.52 1.60 -13.62
C ASP A 331 -8.41 0.09 -13.41
N LEU A 332 -8.77 -0.35 -12.20
CA LEU A 332 -8.74 -1.76 -11.79
C LEU A 332 -10.10 -2.45 -11.94
N THR A 333 -11.00 -1.88 -12.74
CA THR A 333 -12.40 -2.31 -12.80
C THR A 333 -12.76 -2.84 -14.18
N THR A 334 -13.58 -3.87 -14.22
CA THR A 334 -14.35 -4.31 -15.41
C THR A 334 -15.82 -4.30 -15.04
N THR A 335 -16.61 -3.44 -15.69
CA THR A 335 -18.04 -3.29 -15.42
C THR A 335 -18.87 -3.81 -16.59
N VAL A 336 -19.83 -4.67 -16.28
CA VAL A 336 -20.76 -5.25 -17.25
C VAL A 336 -22.14 -5.35 -16.60
N ASP A 337 -23.17 -4.87 -17.28
CA ASP A 337 -24.59 -4.94 -16.86
C ASP A 337 -24.83 -4.45 -15.41
N GLY A 338 -24.13 -3.38 -14.97
CA GLY A 338 -24.25 -2.83 -13.63
C GLY A 338 -23.53 -3.65 -12.54
N VAL A 339 -22.71 -4.61 -12.93
CA VAL A 339 -21.85 -5.39 -12.04
C VAL A 339 -20.38 -5.06 -12.32
N SER A 340 -19.66 -4.65 -11.31
CA SER A 340 -18.25 -4.28 -11.37
C SER A 340 -17.39 -5.35 -10.74
N HIS A 341 -16.48 -5.96 -11.49
CA HIS A 341 -15.40 -6.80 -11.00
C HIS A 341 -14.18 -5.91 -10.76
N ILE A 342 -13.69 -5.83 -9.54
CA ILE A 342 -12.74 -4.81 -9.09
C ILE A 342 -11.51 -5.49 -8.49
N GLY A 343 -10.33 -5.06 -8.92
CA GLY A 343 -9.04 -5.48 -8.37
C GLY A 343 -8.53 -4.55 -7.26
N SER A 344 -7.56 -5.01 -6.48
CA SER A 344 -6.87 -4.16 -5.51
C SER A 344 -5.39 -4.52 -5.41
N TYR A 345 -4.54 -3.50 -5.34
CA TYR A 345 -3.12 -3.63 -5.02
C TYR A 345 -2.80 -3.28 -3.56
N THR A 346 -3.78 -2.81 -2.82
CA THR A 346 -3.63 -2.47 -1.40
C THR A 346 -4.65 -3.23 -0.56
N ALA A 347 -4.28 -3.54 0.68
CA ALA A 347 -5.21 -4.08 1.65
C ALA A 347 -6.28 -3.02 1.96
N GLN A 348 -7.54 -3.37 1.83
CA GLN A 348 -8.63 -2.42 2.07
C GLN A 348 -9.83 -3.10 2.71
N ASN A 349 -10.54 -2.33 3.52
CA ASN A 349 -11.86 -2.72 4.01
C ASN A 349 -12.90 -2.32 2.97
N VAL A 350 -13.85 -3.20 2.74
CA VAL A 350 -14.92 -3.03 1.74
C VAL A 350 -16.27 -3.31 2.35
N GLU A 351 -17.30 -2.63 1.86
CA GLU A 351 -18.66 -2.77 2.35
C GLU A 351 -19.63 -3.03 1.20
N ASN A 352 -20.66 -3.85 1.49
CA ASN A 352 -21.71 -4.18 0.53
C ASN A 352 -21.19 -4.72 -0.81
N VAL A 353 -20.26 -5.67 -0.72
CA VAL A 353 -19.59 -6.29 -1.86
C VAL A 353 -19.82 -7.79 -1.89
N TYR A 354 -19.33 -8.45 -2.94
CA TYR A 354 -19.31 -9.90 -3.06
C TYR A 354 -17.86 -10.39 -3.10
N GLY A 355 -17.50 -11.21 -2.09
CA GLY A 355 -16.22 -11.91 -2.02
C GLY A 355 -16.31 -13.29 -2.66
N TYR A 356 -15.23 -13.73 -3.33
CA TYR A 356 -15.20 -15.07 -3.91
C TYR A 356 -14.97 -16.14 -2.83
N ALA A 357 -15.92 -17.06 -2.70
CA ALA A 357 -15.84 -18.18 -1.77
C ALA A 357 -16.61 -19.40 -2.33
N ASN A 358 -16.01 -20.59 -2.23
CA ASN A 358 -16.65 -21.86 -2.60
C ASN A 358 -17.33 -21.86 -3.99
N GLY A 359 -16.63 -21.33 -4.99
CA GLY A 359 -17.13 -21.32 -6.37
C GLY A 359 -18.16 -20.22 -6.69
N LYS A 360 -18.42 -19.29 -5.79
CA LYS A 360 -19.41 -18.23 -5.93
C LYS A 360 -18.86 -16.89 -5.42
N PHE A 361 -19.42 -15.82 -5.91
CA PHE A 361 -19.29 -14.51 -5.27
C PHE A 361 -20.43 -14.33 -4.24
N VAL A 362 -20.09 -14.36 -2.96
CA VAL A 362 -21.04 -14.32 -1.85
C VAL A 362 -21.11 -12.91 -1.28
N LYS A 363 -22.31 -12.40 -1.05
CA LYS A 363 -22.54 -11.07 -0.49
C LYS A 363 -21.96 -10.98 0.93
N ALA A 364 -21.22 -9.90 1.16
CA ALA A 364 -20.67 -9.53 2.45
C ALA A 364 -21.03 -8.07 2.75
N ASN A 365 -21.61 -7.82 3.92
CA ASN A 365 -21.91 -6.45 4.35
C ASN A 365 -20.61 -5.69 4.65
N THR A 366 -19.64 -6.39 5.23
CA THR A 366 -18.28 -5.90 5.48
C THR A 366 -17.28 -7.00 5.16
N GLY A 367 -16.09 -6.64 4.71
CA GLY A 367 -15.02 -7.57 4.41
C GLY A 367 -13.69 -6.87 4.26
N SER A 368 -12.62 -7.65 4.13
CA SER A 368 -11.30 -7.15 3.77
C SER A 368 -10.83 -7.81 2.48
N VAL A 369 -10.25 -7.01 1.59
CA VAL A 369 -9.63 -7.48 0.36
C VAL A 369 -8.12 -7.35 0.51
N LYS A 370 -7.41 -8.46 0.27
CA LYS A 370 -5.94 -8.47 0.27
C LYS A 370 -5.41 -7.93 -1.06
N PRO A 371 -4.19 -7.40 -1.09
CA PRO A 371 -3.52 -7.02 -2.33
C PRO A 371 -3.51 -8.16 -3.35
N PHE A 372 -3.55 -7.81 -4.63
CA PHE A 372 -3.62 -8.72 -5.77
C PHE A 372 -4.86 -9.62 -5.82
N ARG A 373 -5.94 -9.25 -5.11
CA ARG A 373 -7.23 -9.96 -5.13
C ARG A 373 -8.30 -9.09 -5.78
N THR A 374 -9.44 -9.73 -6.04
CA THR A 374 -10.59 -9.06 -6.63
C THR A 374 -11.86 -9.31 -5.83
N TYR A 375 -12.81 -8.44 -6.01
CA TYR A 375 -14.16 -8.54 -5.46
C TYR A 375 -15.16 -8.03 -6.48
N VAL A 376 -16.45 -8.23 -6.22
CA VAL A 376 -17.54 -7.76 -7.10
C VAL A 376 -18.40 -6.77 -6.32
N LYS A 377 -18.82 -5.71 -7.01
CA LYS A 377 -19.79 -4.73 -6.53
C LYS A 377 -20.91 -4.60 -7.53
N VAL A 378 -22.15 -4.41 -7.05
CA VAL A 378 -23.32 -4.17 -7.88
C VAL A 378 -23.73 -2.71 -7.74
N ASP A 379 -23.91 -2.02 -8.86
CA ASP A 379 -24.30 -0.63 -8.87
C ASP A 379 -25.83 -0.51 -8.70
N GLY A 380 -26.26 0.42 -7.83
CA GLY A 380 -27.65 0.77 -7.63
C GLY A 380 -28.44 -0.15 -6.69
N GLN A 381 -29.73 0.19 -6.52
CA GLN A 381 -30.69 -0.52 -5.66
C GLN A 381 -31.36 -1.71 -6.35
N GLN A 382 -30.72 -2.41 -7.27
CA GLN A 382 -31.27 -3.64 -7.80
C GLN A 382 -31.32 -4.69 -6.66
N ALA A 383 -32.40 -5.49 -6.64
CA ALA A 383 -32.51 -6.64 -5.74
C ALA A 383 -31.42 -7.65 -6.10
N ALA A 384 -30.22 -7.39 -5.57
CA ALA A 384 -29.05 -8.19 -5.86
C ALA A 384 -29.11 -9.51 -5.07
N PRO A 385 -28.77 -10.65 -5.68
CA PRO A 385 -28.85 -11.96 -5.03
C PRO A 385 -27.90 -12.05 -3.82
N MET A 386 -28.12 -13.02 -2.93
CA MET A 386 -27.20 -13.29 -1.82
C MET A 386 -25.87 -13.88 -2.29
N ALA A 387 -25.83 -14.46 -3.49
CA ALA A 387 -24.63 -14.95 -4.13
C ALA A 387 -24.80 -15.01 -5.64
N PHE A 388 -23.72 -14.69 -6.37
CA PHE A 388 -23.61 -14.97 -7.80
C PHE A 388 -22.88 -16.28 -8.04
N GLY A 389 -23.45 -17.14 -8.89
CA GLY A 389 -22.74 -18.26 -9.47
C GLY A 389 -21.64 -17.76 -10.42
N VAL A 390 -20.59 -18.56 -10.59
CA VAL A 390 -19.51 -18.28 -11.54
C VAL A 390 -19.56 -19.29 -12.67
N ASN A 391 -19.63 -18.80 -13.91
CA ASN A 391 -19.55 -19.58 -15.12
C ASN A 391 -18.36 -19.10 -15.95
N ILE A 392 -17.35 -19.96 -16.15
CA ILE A 392 -16.25 -19.70 -17.08
C ILE A 392 -16.56 -20.46 -18.38
N GLU A 393 -16.77 -19.75 -19.49
CA GLU A 393 -17.09 -20.34 -20.78
C GLU A 393 -16.06 -21.40 -21.20
N GLY A 394 -16.53 -22.54 -21.69
CA GLY A 394 -15.67 -23.61 -22.16
C GLY A 394 -14.94 -24.43 -21.10
N THR A 395 -15.12 -24.12 -19.82
CA THR A 395 -14.57 -24.92 -18.71
C THR A 395 -15.69 -25.66 -17.99
N VAL A 396 -15.50 -26.95 -17.73
CA VAL A 396 -16.35 -27.69 -16.80
C VAL A 396 -15.82 -27.37 -15.38
N THR A 397 -16.25 -26.24 -14.81
CA THR A 397 -16.01 -25.96 -13.40
C THR A 397 -16.88 -26.91 -12.59
N GLY A 398 -16.26 -27.77 -11.78
CA GLY A 398 -16.93 -28.81 -11.02
C GLY A 398 -18.14 -28.31 -10.28
N ILE A 399 -19.27 -29.01 -10.45
CA ILE A 399 -20.56 -28.89 -9.74
C ILE A 399 -20.99 -27.43 -9.46
N ASN A 400 -21.05 -26.60 -10.46
CA ASN A 400 -21.79 -25.36 -10.41
C ASN A 400 -23.14 -25.56 -11.10
N ASN A 401 -24.16 -25.71 -10.23
CA ASN A 401 -25.55 -25.75 -10.64
C ASN A 401 -25.86 -26.78 -11.73
N ALA A 402 -26.29 -27.92 -11.33
CA ALA A 402 -27.44 -28.48 -12.02
C ALA A 402 -28.58 -27.41 -11.94
N THR A 403 -28.44 -26.28 -12.69
CA THR A 403 -29.60 -25.61 -13.22
C THR A 403 -30.20 -26.67 -14.11
N THR A 404 -31.25 -27.24 -13.67
CA THR A 404 -32.19 -28.00 -14.45
C THR A 404 -32.43 -27.29 -15.77
N ALA A 405 -31.57 -27.58 -16.77
CA ALA A 405 -31.98 -27.47 -18.12
C ALA A 405 -33.23 -28.36 -18.23
N ALA A 406 -34.29 -27.75 -18.68
CA ALA A 406 -35.57 -28.38 -18.91
C ALA A 406 -35.46 -29.84 -19.35
N THR A 407 -36.38 -30.69 -18.78
CA THR A 407 -36.59 -32.11 -19.04
C THR A 407 -35.67 -33.13 -18.35
N ALA A 408 -35.40 -32.91 -17.03
CA ALA A 408 -35.16 -34.10 -16.20
C ALA A 408 -36.51 -34.84 -16.05
N LYS A 409 -36.65 -36.00 -16.64
CA LYS A 409 -37.74 -36.93 -16.32
C LYS A 409 -37.81 -37.02 -14.80
N GLU A 410 -38.99 -36.78 -14.23
CA GLU A 410 -39.21 -36.81 -12.78
C GLU A 410 -38.55 -38.06 -12.17
N ALA A 411 -37.60 -37.86 -11.28
CA ALA A 411 -36.96 -38.97 -10.58
C ALA A 411 -37.91 -39.43 -9.45
N ILE A 412 -38.49 -40.57 -9.58
CA ILE A 412 -39.41 -41.19 -8.66
C ILE A 412 -38.67 -42.22 -7.83
N TYR A 413 -38.81 -42.18 -6.53
CA TYR A 413 -38.23 -43.13 -5.58
C TYR A 413 -39.33 -43.77 -4.71
N ASN A 414 -39.18 -45.03 -4.34
CA ASN A 414 -40.00 -45.64 -3.29
C ASN A 414 -39.54 -45.23 -1.92
N LEU A 415 -40.26 -45.66 -0.85
CA LEU A 415 -39.90 -45.31 0.54
C LEU A 415 -38.56 -45.94 0.99
N GLN A 416 -38.03 -46.91 0.28
CA GLN A 416 -36.71 -47.51 0.54
C GLN A 416 -35.57 -46.75 -0.18
N GLY A 417 -35.89 -45.64 -0.90
CA GLY A 417 -34.89 -44.87 -1.62
C GLY A 417 -34.46 -45.46 -2.96
N VAL A 418 -35.12 -46.51 -3.42
CA VAL A 418 -34.83 -47.12 -4.72
C VAL A 418 -35.57 -46.35 -5.82
N ARG A 419 -34.86 -46.00 -6.87
CA ARG A 419 -35.42 -45.31 -8.04
C ARG A 419 -36.37 -46.20 -8.80
N VAL A 420 -37.59 -45.76 -9.03
CA VAL A 420 -38.63 -46.44 -9.76
C VAL A 420 -38.67 -45.92 -11.21
N SER A 421 -38.59 -46.79 -12.18
CA SER A 421 -38.72 -46.45 -13.61
C SER A 421 -40.19 -46.41 -14.00
N GLY A 422 -40.66 -45.32 -14.59
CA GLY A 422 -42.03 -45.16 -15.09
C GLY A 422 -42.59 -43.76 -14.86
N ASP A 423 -43.75 -43.49 -15.42
CA ASP A 423 -44.52 -42.25 -15.22
C ASP A 423 -45.42 -42.44 -13.96
N LEU A 424 -45.56 -41.42 -13.14
CA LEU A 424 -46.43 -41.38 -11.92
C LEU A 424 -47.84 -41.95 -12.18
N LYS A 425 -48.36 -41.81 -13.36
CA LYS A 425 -49.70 -42.28 -13.80
C LYS A 425 -49.80 -43.82 -13.96
N HIS A 426 -48.66 -44.47 -14.07
CA HIS A 426 -48.57 -45.90 -14.35
C HIS A 426 -47.94 -46.73 -13.21
N LEU A 427 -47.68 -46.05 -12.08
CA LEU A 427 -47.14 -46.71 -10.89
C LEU A 427 -48.26 -47.44 -10.12
N THR A 428 -47.89 -48.52 -9.43
CA THR A 428 -48.77 -49.23 -8.49
C THR A 428 -49.14 -48.33 -7.35
N LYS A 429 -50.34 -48.51 -6.79
CA LYS A 429 -50.78 -47.78 -5.58
C LYS A 429 -49.72 -47.83 -4.48
N GLY A 430 -49.33 -46.67 -4.01
CA GLY A 430 -48.27 -46.60 -3.00
C GLY A 430 -47.81 -45.17 -2.72
N VAL A 431 -46.81 -45.03 -1.86
CA VAL A 431 -46.21 -43.78 -1.51
C VAL A 431 -44.83 -43.69 -2.16
N TYR A 432 -44.61 -42.58 -2.87
CA TYR A 432 -43.39 -42.31 -3.61
C TYR A 432 -42.81 -40.94 -3.21
N ILE A 433 -41.53 -40.75 -3.43
CA ILE A 433 -40.84 -39.46 -3.33
C ILE A 433 -40.56 -38.97 -4.75
N VAL A 434 -41.15 -37.87 -5.14
CA VAL A 434 -40.99 -37.22 -6.45
C VAL A 434 -40.45 -35.83 -6.23
N ASN A 435 -39.26 -35.56 -6.80
CA ASN A 435 -38.58 -34.27 -6.64
C ASN A 435 -38.47 -33.83 -5.15
N GLY A 436 -38.20 -34.80 -4.26
CA GLY A 436 -38.08 -34.54 -2.82
C GLY A 436 -39.39 -34.39 -2.04
N GLN A 437 -40.56 -34.48 -2.74
CA GLN A 437 -41.89 -34.40 -2.09
C GLN A 437 -42.58 -35.78 -2.04
N LYS A 438 -43.33 -35.99 -0.98
CA LYS A 438 -44.14 -37.21 -0.79
C LYS A 438 -45.40 -37.15 -1.64
N VAL A 439 -45.53 -38.10 -2.53
CA VAL A 439 -46.74 -38.27 -3.44
C VAL A 439 -47.38 -39.60 -3.16
N VAL A 440 -48.74 -39.62 -3.04
CA VAL A 440 -49.52 -40.84 -2.86
C VAL A 440 -50.23 -41.16 -4.16
N VAL A 441 -49.91 -42.31 -4.75
CA VAL A 441 -50.59 -42.87 -5.92
C VAL A 441 -51.71 -43.76 -5.39
N LYS A 442 -52.97 -43.41 -5.70
CA LYS A 442 -54.19 -44.08 -5.23
C LYS A 442 -54.65 -45.18 -6.17
#